data_3670d93945c4e2fa94adb9ad8bb209dc
#
_entry.id   3670d93945c4e2fa94adb9ad8bb209dc
#
_cell.length_a   1.000
_cell.length_b   1.000
_cell.length_c   1.000
_cell.angle_alpha   90.00
_cell.angle_beta   90.00
_cell.angle_gamma   90.00
#
_symmetry.space_group_name_H-M   'P 1'
#
loop_
_entity.id
_entity.type
_entity.pdbx_description
1 polymer ?
#
loop_
_entity_poly.entity_id
_entity_poly.type
_entity_poly.pdbx_seq_one_letter_code
_entity_poly.pdbx_strand_id
1 'polypeptide(L)'
;MTHKPRSRWVQWLMQLGTVLFFAVLLLLCWKAWRMGLFRSLDTLQAFVASYAVGAPLIFVVLQVLQILMAFIPGGLLLCGGVILFGPWLGLLYNFLGTALGSCLNFWLARRWGQPLVRHLMSEATRQKYLHWLEDRRFDRLFAWAILLPFFPDDALCLLAGLSRMPLGRFLAILLLKLPSIAAYSVIWLATGHFF
;
A
#
# COMPACT_ATOMS: atom_id res chain seq x y z
N MET A 1 -18.66 -27.52 18.19
CA MET A 1 -17.99 -26.28 17.80
C MET A 1 -16.49 -26.55 17.69
N THR A 2 -16.01 -27.03 16.56
CA THR A 2 -14.60 -27.39 16.38
C THR A 2 -13.89 -26.16 15.76
N HIS A 3 -13.19 -25.42 16.59
CA HIS A 3 -12.19 -24.44 16.13
C HIS A 3 -11.12 -25.21 15.35
N LYS A 4 -11.25 -25.19 14.02
CA LYS A 4 -10.17 -25.67 13.16
C LYS A 4 -9.00 -24.67 13.33
N PRO A 5 -7.82 -25.10 13.77
CA PRO A 5 -6.71 -24.18 14.02
C PRO A 5 -6.38 -23.47 12.72
N ARG A 6 -6.44 -22.15 12.74
CA ARG A 6 -5.87 -21.29 11.70
C ARG A 6 -4.51 -21.87 11.37
N SER A 7 -4.26 -22.24 10.13
CA SER A 7 -3.01 -22.94 9.79
C SER A 7 -1.84 -22.09 10.26
N ARG A 8 -1.17 -22.52 11.31
CA ARG A 8 -0.04 -21.81 11.96
C ARG A 8 1.02 -21.43 10.92
N TRP A 9 1.11 -22.20 9.87
CA TRP A 9 1.96 -21.98 8.71
C TRP A 9 1.69 -20.65 7.97
N VAL A 10 0.43 -20.25 7.77
CA VAL A 10 0.11 -18.99 7.11
C VAL A 10 0.54 -17.81 7.97
N GLN A 11 0.32 -17.88 9.27
CA GLN A 11 0.77 -16.84 10.21
C GLN A 11 2.30 -16.74 10.24
N TRP A 12 2.99 -17.90 10.29
CA TRP A 12 4.45 -17.96 10.23
C TRP A 12 5.01 -17.40 8.93
N LEU A 13 4.42 -17.73 7.78
CA LEU A 13 4.83 -17.19 6.49
C LEU A 13 4.64 -15.67 6.41
N MET A 14 3.52 -15.16 6.93
CA MET A 14 3.28 -13.71 6.97
C MET A 14 4.28 -13.01 7.88
N GLN A 15 4.54 -13.54 9.08
CA GLN A 15 5.51 -12.99 10.01
C GLN A 15 6.93 -13.05 9.43
N LEU A 16 7.32 -14.18 8.84
CA LEU A 16 8.61 -14.35 8.21
C LEU A 16 8.80 -13.36 7.06
N GLY A 17 7.78 -13.18 6.20
CA GLY A 17 7.79 -12.20 5.12
C GLY A 17 7.96 -10.76 5.63
N THR A 18 7.24 -10.42 6.71
CA THR A 18 7.36 -9.10 7.34
C THR A 18 8.75 -8.86 7.92
N VAL A 19 9.28 -9.85 8.66
CA VAL A 19 10.62 -9.78 9.24
C VAL A 19 11.68 -9.66 8.13
N LEU A 20 11.56 -10.46 7.07
CA LEU A 20 12.47 -10.42 5.93
C LEU A 20 12.44 -9.06 5.24
N PHE A 21 11.24 -8.50 5.02
CA PHE A 21 11.08 -7.17 4.43
C PHE A 21 11.79 -6.09 5.26
N PHE A 22 11.54 -6.06 6.58
CA PHE A 22 12.22 -5.11 7.46
C PHE A 22 13.73 -5.33 7.53
N ALA A 23 14.19 -6.58 7.54
CA ALA A 23 15.61 -6.91 7.52
C ALA A 23 16.28 -6.40 6.24
N VAL A 24 15.66 -6.61 5.08
CA VAL A 24 16.16 -6.09 3.80
C VAL A 24 16.17 -4.56 3.80
N LEU A 25 15.10 -3.92 4.30
CA LEU A 25 15.03 -2.47 4.38
C LEU A 25 16.13 -1.89 5.30
N LEU A 26 16.34 -2.50 6.46
CA LEU A 26 17.40 -2.11 7.39
C LEU A 26 18.81 -2.30 6.79
N LEU A 27 19.03 -3.41 6.08
CA LEU A 27 20.30 -3.65 5.39
C LEU A 27 20.56 -2.62 4.28
N LEU A 28 19.51 -2.25 3.51
CA LEU A 28 19.62 -1.21 2.49
C LEU A 28 19.88 0.17 3.12
N CYS A 29 19.19 0.52 4.18
CA CYS A 29 19.42 1.76 4.92
C CYS A 29 20.82 1.80 5.52
N TRP A 30 21.29 0.70 6.13
CA TRP A 30 22.64 0.61 6.68
C TRP A 30 23.73 0.74 5.61
N LYS A 31 23.53 0.08 4.46
CA LYS A 31 24.44 0.19 3.31
C LYS A 31 24.46 1.62 2.76
N ALA A 32 23.28 2.24 2.60
CA ALA A 32 23.15 3.63 2.18
C ALA A 32 23.84 4.61 3.15
N TRP A 33 23.69 4.37 4.47
CA TRP A 33 24.40 5.13 5.49
C TRP A 33 25.92 5.01 5.35
N ARG A 34 26.44 3.79 5.20
CA ARG A 34 27.88 3.56 5.02
C ARG A 34 28.43 4.20 3.73
N MET A 35 27.63 4.30 2.69
CA MET A 35 27.96 4.99 1.45
C MET A 35 27.85 6.52 1.56
N GLY A 36 27.42 7.04 2.71
CA GLY A 36 27.27 8.48 2.94
C GLY A 36 26.12 9.11 2.16
N LEU A 37 25.17 8.31 1.67
CA LEU A 37 24.04 8.79 0.86
C LEU A 37 23.09 9.70 1.62
N PHE A 38 23.07 9.62 2.94
CA PHE A 38 22.24 10.47 3.81
C PHE A 38 22.93 11.78 4.21
N ARG A 39 24.09 12.12 3.64
CA ARG A 39 24.80 13.37 3.95
C ARG A 39 24.16 14.60 3.30
N SER A 40 23.55 14.43 2.14
CA SER A 40 22.78 15.48 1.46
C SER A 40 21.73 14.85 0.53
N LEU A 41 20.64 15.59 0.30
CA LEU A 41 19.60 15.20 -0.65
C LEU A 41 20.15 15.05 -2.06
N ASP A 42 21.02 15.97 -2.48
CA ASP A 42 21.61 15.96 -3.82
C ASP A 42 22.42 14.68 -4.05
N THR A 43 23.20 14.25 -3.05
CA THR A 43 23.98 12.99 -3.14
C THR A 43 23.06 11.79 -3.28
N LEU A 44 21.97 11.75 -2.51
CA LEU A 44 20.98 10.68 -2.57
C LEU A 44 20.26 10.64 -3.91
N GLN A 45 19.80 11.79 -4.39
CA GLN A 45 19.13 11.92 -5.68
C GLN A 45 20.06 11.60 -6.85
N ALA A 46 21.30 12.05 -6.83
CA ALA A 46 22.30 11.72 -7.83
C ALA A 46 22.60 10.22 -7.87
N PHE A 47 22.69 9.58 -6.71
CA PHE A 47 22.85 8.13 -6.63
C PHE A 47 21.66 7.38 -7.23
N VAL A 48 20.43 7.77 -6.88
CA VAL A 48 19.20 7.19 -7.44
C VAL A 48 19.13 7.42 -8.95
N ALA A 49 19.47 8.62 -9.42
CA ALA A 49 19.49 8.96 -10.84
C ALA A 49 20.52 8.12 -11.63
N SER A 50 21.63 7.72 -11.02
CA SER A 50 22.63 6.86 -11.67
C SER A 50 22.11 5.47 -12.06
N TYR A 51 21.06 4.99 -11.39
CA TYR A 51 20.40 3.70 -11.72
C TYR A 51 19.30 3.84 -12.78
N ALA A 52 19.10 5.05 -13.33
CA ALA A 52 18.12 5.31 -14.41
C ALA A 52 16.75 4.65 -14.13
N VAL A 53 16.37 3.65 -14.95
CA VAL A 53 15.07 2.95 -14.82
C VAL A 53 15.04 1.95 -13.66
N GLY A 54 16.18 1.47 -13.18
CA GLY A 54 16.26 0.45 -12.12
C GLY A 54 15.74 0.96 -10.78
N ALA A 55 16.10 2.16 -10.36
CA ALA A 55 15.68 2.72 -9.08
C ALA A 55 14.16 2.96 -8.99
N PRO A 56 13.49 3.60 -9.98
CA PRO A 56 12.05 3.72 -10.00
C PRO A 56 11.32 2.38 -9.97
N LEU A 57 11.82 1.40 -10.73
CA LEU A 57 11.20 0.06 -10.77
C LEU A 57 11.25 -0.63 -9.40
N ILE A 58 12.43 -0.64 -8.76
CA ILE A 58 12.61 -1.20 -7.42
C ILE A 58 11.69 -0.48 -6.43
N PHE A 59 11.59 0.84 -6.50
CA PHE A 59 10.73 1.63 -5.63
C PHE A 59 9.24 1.25 -5.79
N VAL A 60 8.75 1.15 -7.03
CA VAL A 60 7.37 0.73 -7.32
C VAL A 60 7.12 -0.69 -6.82
N VAL A 61 8.06 -1.63 -7.02
CA VAL A 61 7.94 -3.00 -6.51
C VAL A 61 7.88 -3.01 -4.98
N LEU A 62 8.73 -2.24 -4.30
CA LEU A 62 8.71 -2.14 -2.83
C LEU A 62 7.38 -1.57 -2.32
N GLN A 63 6.81 -0.58 -3.00
CA GLN A 63 5.49 -0.05 -2.67
C GLN A 63 4.39 -1.08 -2.85
N VAL A 64 4.38 -1.83 -3.95
CA VAL A 64 3.43 -2.92 -4.18
C VAL A 64 3.53 -3.97 -3.07
N LEU A 65 4.74 -4.39 -2.72
CA LEU A 65 4.97 -5.36 -1.66
C LEU A 65 4.48 -4.85 -0.30
N GLN A 66 4.76 -3.59 0.02
CA GLN A 66 4.30 -2.95 1.25
C GLN A 66 2.78 -2.96 1.38
N ILE A 67 2.06 -2.61 0.30
CA ILE A 67 0.58 -2.61 0.28
C ILE A 67 0.02 -4.02 0.48
N LEU A 68 0.64 -5.03 -0.12
CA LEU A 68 0.23 -6.42 0.07
C LEU A 68 0.43 -6.90 1.51
N MET A 69 1.43 -6.36 2.22
CA MET A 69 1.74 -6.75 3.60
C MET A 69 0.89 -6.03 4.64
N ALA A 70 0.07 -5.03 4.29
CA ALA A 70 -0.96 -4.30 5.06
C ALA A 70 -0.58 -3.84 6.50
N PHE A 71 0.58 -4.23 7.02
CA PHE A 71 1.07 -3.92 8.38
C PHE A 71 2.12 -2.80 8.39
N ILE A 72 2.57 -2.37 7.22
CA ILE A 72 3.63 -1.36 7.08
C ILE A 72 2.97 -0.02 6.80
N PRO A 73 3.28 1.03 7.58
CA PRO A 73 2.72 2.36 7.33
C PRO A 73 3.13 2.88 5.95
N GLY A 74 2.17 3.04 5.03
CA GLY A 74 2.41 3.49 3.64
C GLY A 74 3.03 4.87 3.54
N GLY A 75 2.78 5.72 4.54
CA GLY A 75 3.27 7.10 4.59
C GLY A 75 4.79 7.23 4.45
N LEU A 76 5.56 6.29 5.00
CA LEU A 76 7.03 6.33 4.91
C LEU A 76 7.53 6.22 3.46
N LEU A 77 6.95 5.31 2.67
CA LEU A 77 7.34 5.16 1.27
C LEU A 77 6.82 6.31 0.40
N LEU A 78 5.64 6.86 0.71
CA LEU A 78 5.14 8.05 0.01
C LEU A 78 6.09 9.25 0.18
N CYS A 79 6.57 9.48 1.39
CA CYS A 79 7.61 10.49 1.64
C CYS A 79 8.91 10.15 0.92
N GLY A 80 9.36 8.89 1.01
CA GLY A 80 10.56 8.41 0.33
C GLY A 80 10.54 8.65 -1.17
N GLY A 81 9.39 8.48 -1.82
CA GLY A 81 9.24 8.76 -3.25
C GLY A 81 9.52 10.22 -3.61
N VAL A 82 8.99 11.16 -2.82
CA VAL A 82 9.22 12.59 -3.03
C VAL A 82 10.68 12.97 -2.77
N ILE A 83 11.28 12.41 -1.73
CA ILE A 83 12.68 12.65 -1.37
C ILE A 83 13.63 12.12 -2.45
N LEU A 84 13.40 10.90 -2.94
CA LEU A 84 14.31 10.21 -3.86
C LEU A 84 14.21 10.72 -5.30
N PHE A 85 12.99 11.01 -5.76
CA PHE A 85 12.72 11.32 -7.17
C PHE A 85 12.22 12.74 -7.40
N GLY A 86 12.12 13.55 -6.34
CA GLY A 86 11.56 14.89 -6.42
C GLY A 86 10.02 14.89 -6.45
N PRO A 87 9.39 16.08 -6.42
CA PRO A 87 7.94 16.21 -6.23
C PRO A 87 7.13 15.59 -7.38
N TRP A 88 7.52 15.80 -8.63
CA TRP A 88 6.74 15.36 -9.80
C TRP A 88 6.91 13.88 -10.12
N LEU A 89 8.15 13.41 -10.21
CA LEU A 89 8.44 11.98 -10.47
C LEU A 89 8.09 11.14 -9.25
N GLY A 90 8.34 11.66 -8.03
CA GLY A 90 7.94 11.01 -6.80
C GLY A 90 6.42 10.82 -6.72
N LEU A 91 5.62 11.84 -7.08
CA LEU A 91 4.17 11.73 -7.17
C LEU A 91 3.75 10.64 -8.17
N LEU A 92 4.36 10.63 -9.35
CA LEU A 92 4.07 9.65 -10.40
C LEU A 92 4.37 8.23 -9.93
N TYR A 93 5.56 7.98 -9.39
CA TYR A 93 5.97 6.64 -8.94
C TYR A 93 5.19 6.19 -7.70
N ASN A 94 4.87 7.10 -6.79
CA ASN A 94 3.98 6.86 -5.66
C ASN A 94 2.60 6.43 -6.15
N PHE A 95 2.04 7.14 -7.11
CA PHE A 95 0.73 6.80 -7.66
C PHE A 95 0.76 5.44 -8.38
N LEU A 96 1.76 5.19 -9.22
CA LEU A 96 1.90 3.91 -9.93
C LEU A 96 2.04 2.73 -8.95
N GLY A 97 2.92 2.87 -7.95
CA GLY A 97 3.12 1.82 -6.95
C GLY A 97 1.88 1.55 -6.12
N THR A 98 1.21 2.61 -5.64
CA THR A 98 -0.01 2.46 -4.85
C THR A 98 -1.19 1.97 -5.70
N ALA A 99 -1.34 2.41 -6.93
CA ALA A 99 -2.39 1.94 -7.82
C ALA A 99 -2.23 0.45 -8.15
N LEU A 100 -1.02 0.02 -8.53
CA LEU A 100 -0.72 -1.38 -8.81
C LEU A 100 -0.92 -2.27 -7.59
N GLY A 101 -0.41 -1.85 -6.42
CA GLY A 101 -0.57 -2.58 -5.16
C GLY A 101 -2.04 -2.70 -4.75
N SER A 102 -2.82 -1.61 -4.83
CA SER A 102 -4.25 -1.61 -4.53
C SER A 102 -5.06 -2.48 -5.50
N CYS A 103 -4.73 -2.45 -6.80
CA CYS A 103 -5.35 -3.34 -7.79
C CYS A 103 -5.05 -4.81 -7.50
N LEU A 104 -3.82 -5.11 -7.12
CA LEU A 104 -3.41 -6.46 -6.77
C LEU A 104 -4.11 -6.94 -5.49
N ASN A 105 -4.20 -6.09 -4.44
CA ASN A 105 -4.97 -6.36 -3.23
C ASN A 105 -6.44 -6.65 -3.53
N PHE A 106 -7.06 -5.80 -4.35
CA PHE A 106 -8.44 -5.99 -4.78
C PHE A 106 -8.64 -7.32 -5.51
N TRP A 107 -7.74 -7.65 -6.45
CA TRP A 107 -7.81 -8.89 -7.22
C TRP A 107 -7.59 -10.13 -6.34
N LEU A 108 -6.58 -10.10 -5.45
CA LEU A 108 -6.30 -11.18 -4.51
C LEU A 108 -7.49 -11.43 -3.57
N ALA A 109 -8.05 -10.36 -3.01
CA ALA A 109 -9.23 -10.44 -2.16
C ALA A 109 -10.44 -11.01 -2.92
N ARG A 110 -10.63 -10.61 -4.19
CA ARG A 110 -11.69 -11.12 -5.05
C ARG A 110 -11.52 -12.59 -5.37
N ARG A 111 -10.31 -13.02 -5.68
CA ARG A 111 -10.04 -14.37 -6.13
C ARG A 111 -10.01 -15.38 -4.99
N TRP A 112 -9.37 -15.01 -3.88
CA TRP A 112 -9.13 -15.93 -2.77
C TRP A 112 -9.80 -15.52 -1.45
N GLY A 113 -10.12 -14.26 -1.28
CA GLY A 113 -10.72 -13.76 -0.04
C GLY A 113 -12.15 -14.26 0.16
N GLN A 114 -12.98 -14.29 -0.88
CA GLN A 114 -14.38 -14.78 -0.77
C GLN A 114 -14.47 -16.25 -0.34
N PRO A 115 -13.71 -17.19 -0.94
CA PRO A 115 -13.67 -18.57 -0.45
C PRO A 115 -13.19 -18.67 1.01
N LEU A 116 -12.20 -17.86 1.38
CA LEU A 116 -11.65 -17.84 2.73
C LEU A 116 -12.68 -17.34 3.75
N VAL A 117 -13.40 -16.27 3.43
CA VAL A 117 -14.50 -15.71 4.26
C VAL A 117 -15.61 -16.75 4.46
N ARG A 118 -15.98 -17.49 3.40
CA ARG A 118 -16.97 -18.58 3.49
C ARG A 118 -16.55 -19.69 4.46
N HIS A 119 -15.24 -19.96 4.55
CA HIS A 119 -14.72 -21.01 5.42
C HIS A 119 -14.54 -20.57 6.88
N LEU A 120 -14.32 -19.27 7.12
CA LEU A 120 -13.95 -18.72 8.43
C LEU A 120 -15.13 -18.11 9.18
N MET A 121 -16.20 -17.68 8.49
CA MET A 121 -17.34 -17.00 9.11
C MET A 121 -18.58 -17.90 9.11
N SER A 122 -19.39 -17.75 10.18
CA SER A 122 -20.74 -18.34 10.18
C SER A 122 -21.61 -17.67 9.11
N GLU A 123 -22.60 -18.39 8.60
CA GLU A 123 -23.47 -17.90 7.53
C GLU A 123 -24.17 -16.57 7.90
N ALA A 124 -24.68 -16.46 9.14
CA ALA A 124 -25.32 -15.25 9.64
C ALA A 124 -24.37 -14.04 9.70
N THR A 125 -23.13 -14.24 10.16
CA THR A 125 -22.11 -13.19 10.21
C THR A 125 -21.70 -12.78 8.80
N ARG A 126 -21.52 -13.74 7.91
CA ARG A 126 -21.17 -13.51 6.51
C ARG A 126 -22.22 -12.68 5.78
N GLN A 127 -23.52 -13.02 5.92
CA GLN A 127 -24.61 -12.28 5.29
C GLN A 127 -24.67 -10.83 5.76
N LYS A 128 -24.47 -10.57 7.06
CA LYS A 128 -24.42 -9.22 7.62
C LYS A 128 -23.29 -8.40 7.02
N TYR A 129 -22.07 -8.97 6.91
CA TYR A 129 -20.91 -8.28 6.32
C TYR A 129 -21.06 -8.07 4.83
N LEU A 130 -21.55 -9.08 4.08
CA LEU A 130 -21.79 -8.94 2.64
C LEU A 130 -22.85 -7.89 2.34
N HIS A 131 -23.94 -7.88 3.11
CA HIS A 131 -24.98 -6.86 2.93
C HIS A 131 -24.44 -5.44 3.12
N TRP A 132 -23.58 -5.22 4.12
CA TRP A 132 -22.93 -3.93 4.33
C TRP A 132 -21.95 -3.56 3.21
N LEU A 133 -21.18 -4.53 2.69
CA LEU A 133 -20.26 -4.32 1.58
C LEU A 133 -20.97 -4.12 0.22
N GLU A 134 -22.22 -4.55 0.09
CA GLU A 134 -23.04 -4.41 -1.11
C GLU A 134 -23.84 -3.09 -1.12
N ASP A 135 -23.93 -2.39 0.01
CA ASP A 135 -24.63 -1.10 0.10
C ASP A 135 -23.84 -0.03 -0.66
N ARG A 136 -24.57 0.84 -1.37
CA ARG A 136 -24.00 2.05 -2.02
C ARG A 136 -23.32 2.99 -1.01
N ARG A 137 -23.61 2.85 0.28
CA ARG A 137 -22.93 3.55 1.36
C ARG A 137 -21.46 3.15 1.46
N PHE A 138 -21.14 1.87 1.21
CA PHE A 138 -19.76 1.39 1.19
C PHE A 138 -18.96 2.07 0.07
N ASP A 139 -19.51 2.16 -1.14
CA ASP A 139 -18.83 2.83 -2.26
C ASP A 139 -18.50 4.29 -1.94
N ARG A 140 -19.43 5.01 -1.30
CA ARG A 140 -19.23 6.41 -0.89
C ARG A 140 -18.20 6.53 0.22
N LEU A 141 -18.28 5.67 1.24
CA LEU A 141 -17.32 5.64 2.33
C LEU A 141 -15.93 5.31 1.81
N PHE A 142 -15.81 4.36 0.88
CA PHE A 142 -14.55 3.99 0.25
C PHE A 142 -13.96 5.17 -0.55
N ALA A 143 -14.78 5.90 -1.32
CA ALA A 143 -14.34 7.07 -2.06
C ALA A 143 -13.83 8.19 -1.13
N TRP A 144 -14.55 8.49 -0.03
CA TRP A 144 -14.12 9.48 0.95
C TRP A 144 -12.85 9.04 1.68
N ALA A 145 -12.75 7.78 2.05
CA ALA A 145 -11.59 7.26 2.75
C ALA A 145 -10.32 7.27 1.87
N ILE A 146 -10.44 6.99 0.58
CA ILE A 146 -9.34 7.09 -0.39
C ILE A 146 -8.88 8.54 -0.58
N LEU A 147 -9.80 9.50 -0.47
CA LEU A 147 -9.49 10.93 -0.62
C LEU A 147 -8.75 11.49 0.60
N LEU A 148 -8.99 10.93 1.80
CA LEU A 148 -8.38 11.41 3.03
C LEU A 148 -6.93 10.92 3.14
N PRO A 149 -5.95 11.82 3.29
CA PRO A 149 -4.59 11.43 3.61
C PRO A 149 -4.55 10.75 4.99
N PHE A 150 -3.63 9.82 5.20
CA PHE A 150 -3.43 9.05 6.44
C PHE A 150 -4.51 8.00 6.78
N PHE A 151 -5.51 7.80 5.94
CA PHE A 151 -6.48 6.74 6.18
C PHE A 151 -5.92 5.38 5.73
N PRO A 152 -6.21 4.25 6.45
CA PRO A 152 -5.74 2.91 6.09
C PRO A 152 -6.52 2.36 4.88
N ASP A 153 -6.32 2.98 3.73
CA ASP A 153 -7.03 2.70 2.48
C ASP A 153 -6.66 1.34 1.88
N ASP A 154 -5.50 0.79 2.21
CA ASP A 154 -5.06 -0.54 1.76
C ASP A 154 -5.99 -1.65 2.28
N ALA A 155 -6.43 -1.54 3.54
CA ALA A 155 -7.41 -2.45 4.12
C ALA A 155 -8.79 -2.32 3.42
N LEU A 156 -9.18 -1.11 3.05
CA LEU A 156 -10.42 -0.88 2.32
C LEU A 156 -10.36 -1.41 0.88
N CYS A 157 -9.21 -1.40 0.22
CA CYS A 157 -9.01 -2.04 -1.08
C CYS A 157 -9.24 -3.56 -1.00
N LEU A 158 -8.81 -4.22 0.09
CA LEU A 158 -9.13 -5.62 0.36
C LEU A 158 -10.65 -5.82 0.53
N LEU A 159 -11.32 -4.97 1.32
CA LEU A 159 -12.77 -5.04 1.52
C LEU A 159 -13.53 -4.79 0.22
N ALA A 160 -13.09 -3.85 -0.61
CA ALA A 160 -13.66 -3.60 -1.93
C ALA A 160 -13.52 -4.84 -2.84
N GLY A 161 -12.40 -5.57 -2.75
CA GLY A 161 -12.21 -6.84 -3.44
C GLY A 161 -13.18 -7.94 -2.99
N LEU A 162 -13.55 -7.97 -1.70
CA LEU A 162 -14.54 -8.90 -1.14
C LEU A 162 -15.98 -8.52 -1.51
N SER A 163 -16.25 -7.26 -1.79
CA SER A 163 -17.56 -6.74 -2.18
C SER A 163 -17.92 -7.13 -3.62
N ARG A 164 -19.15 -6.79 -4.07
CA ARG A 164 -19.55 -6.93 -5.48
C ARG A 164 -19.17 -5.72 -6.34
N MET A 165 -18.31 -4.83 -5.86
CA MET A 165 -17.89 -3.64 -6.60
C MET A 165 -17.27 -4.02 -7.94
N PRO A 166 -17.76 -3.51 -9.08
CA PRO A 166 -17.13 -3.79 -10.36
C PRO A 166 -15.75 -3.13 -10.46
N LEU A 167 -14.82 -3.78 -11.14
CA LEU A 167 -13.43 -3.29 -11.29
C LEU A 167 -13.37 -1.85 -11.83
N GLY A 168 -14.22 -1.50 -12.80
CA GLY A 168 -14.26 -0.14 -13.37
C GLY A 168 -14.60 0.93 -12.32
N ARG A 169 -15.53 0.64 -11.39
CA ARG A 169 -15.86 1.55 -10.29
C ARG A 169 -14.71 1.65 -9.29
N PHE A 170 -14.09 0.53 -8.95
CA PHE A 170 -12.90 0.51 -8.11
C PHE A 170 -11.78 1.37 -8.68
N LEU A 171 -11.48 1.22 -9.97
CA LEU A 171 -10.45 2.01 -10.66
C LEU A 171 -10.81 3.51 -10.69
N ALA A 172 -12.08 3.85 -10.94
CA ALA A 172 -12.53 5.25 -10.91
C ALA A 172 -12.34 5.89 -9.53
N ILE A 173 -12.66 5.16 -8.45
CA ILE A 173 -12.44 5.65 -7.08
C ILE A 173 -10.93 5.72 -6.77
N LEU A 174 -10.14 4.78 -7.28
CA LEU A 174 -8.69 4.75 -7.05
C LEU A 174 -7.98 5.99 -7.64
N LEU A 175 -8.52 6.62 -8.68
CA LEU A 175 -8.00 7.89 -9.20
C LEU A 175 -8.06 9.02 -8.16
N LEU A 176 -8.97 8.95 -7.19
CA LEU A 176 -9.02 9.90 -6.07
C LEU A 176 -7.80 9.81 -5.14
N LYS A 177 -6.97 8.78 -5.28
CA LYS A 177 -5.66 8.71 -4.60
C LYS A 177 -4.68 9.79 -5.09
N LEU A 178 -4.80 10.26 -6.32
CA LEU A 178 -3.91 11.30 -6.86
C LEU A 178 -3.91 12.58 -6.00
N PRO A 179 -5.07 13.23 -5.73
CA PRO A 179 -5.09 14.40 -4.85
C PRO A 179 -4.65 14.09 -3.42
N SER A 180 -4.94 12.90 -2.90
CA SER A 180 -4.50 12.48 -1.56
C SER A 180 -2.97 12.36 -1.48
N ILE A 181 -2.33 11.70 -2.46
CA ILE A 181 -0.87 11.58 -2.53
C ILE A 181 -0.22 12.95 -2.76
N ALA A 182 -0.83 13.79 -3.62
CA ALA A 182 -0.35 15.15 -3.86
C ALA A 182 -0.41 16.01 -2.60
N ALA A 183 -1.53 15.97 -1.86
CA ALA A 183 -1.68 16.67 -0.59
C ALA A 183 -0.62 16.20 0.43
N TYR A 184 -0.39 14.89 0.52
CA TYR A 184 0.64 14.32 1.38
C TYR A 184 2.04 14.83 1.02
N SER A 185 2.35 14.85 -0.28
CA SER A 185 3.63 15.34 -0.79
C SER A 185 3.83 16.85 -0.51
N VAL A 186 2.76 17.67 -0.70
CA VAL A 186 2.81 19.11 -0.40
C VAL A 186 2.96 19.38 1.10
N ILE A 187 2.20 18.68 1.95
CA ILE A 187 2.33 18.82 3.42
C ILE A 187 3.75 18.49 3.84
N TRP A 188 4.32 17.42 3.30
CA TRP A 188 5.68 17.01 3.63
C TRP A 188 6.73 18.02 3.17
N LEU A 189 6.59 18.58 1.98
CA LEU A 189 7.46 19.65 1.48
C LEU A 189 7.33 20.94 2.29
N ALA A 190 6.12 21.29 2.74
CA ALA A 190 5.85 22.51 3.49
C ALA A 190 6.37 22.45 4.94
N THR A 191 6.49 21.27 5.53
CA THR A 191 7.01 21.11 6.90
C THR A 191 8.51 21.35 7.05
N GLY A 192 9.23 21.55 5.91
CA GLY A 192 10.63 22.00 5.92
C GLY A 192 11.64 21.05 6.58
N HIS A 193 11.23 19.84 6.89
CA HIS A 193 12.07 18.82 7.52
C HIS A 193 13.00 18.12 6.52
N PHE A 194 13.64 18.90 5.66
CA PHE A 194 14.70 18.41 4.80
C PHE A 194 16.02 19.03 5.27
N PHE A 195 16.75 18.24 6.06
CA PHE A 195 18.16 18.37 6.47
C PHE A 195 18.78 19.77 6.50
#